data_918e6c3957ba05a4e53d3c39e8db8300
#
_entry.id   918e6c3957ba05a4e53d3c39e8db8300
#
_cell.length_a   1.000
_cell.length_b   1.000
_cell.length_c   1.000
_cell.angle_alpha   90.00
_cell.angle_beta   90.00
_cell.angle_gamma   90.00
#
_symmetry.space_group_name_H-M   'P 1'
#
loop_
_entity.id
_entity.type
_entity.pdbx_description
1 polymer ?
#
loop_
_entity_poly.entity_id
_entity_poly.type
_entity_poly.pdbx_seq_one_letter_code
_entity_poly.pdbx_strand_id
1 'polypeptide(L)'
;MSSYGFIKELIEKEHTPTPAYVFDLDKMKEFVKKVQSCLGESAQLCYAMKANPFLTGPMMDVVPTFEVCSPGEFRICERVGVPMERIVLSGVYKNPEDMEYVLSTYGGKGVYTVESLQHLQILNDTAVRLGMKITVLIRVTSGNQFGVDEADIRKIISDRTDYPGVEIEGLQFYSGTQKKDLSQMKTELEHLDEFIGELKSESGFEAQVLEYGPGFFVPYFKKDKSEDVENILSEFRALLESLNFKGKVVLEMGRFLAAACGYYVTSIVDMKVNKEQPYVIMDGGINHLNYYGQAMAM
;
A
#
# COMPACT_ATOMS: atom_id res chain seq x y z
N MET A 1 18.20 3.76 23.00
CA MET A 1 17.70 5.09 23.47
C MET A 1 16.20 5.10 23.25
N SER A 2 15.38 5.66 24.13
CA SER A 2 13.95 5.76 23.80
C SER A 2 13.75 6.77 22.67
N SER A 3 12.73 6.58 21.82
CA SER A 3 12.41 7.53 20.73
C SER A 3 12.25 8.97 21.22
N TYR A 4 11.74 9.14 22.44
CA TYR A 4 11.64 10.45 23.09
C TYR A 4 13.02 11.05 23.40
N GLY A 5 13.97 10.25 23.87
CA GLY A 5 15.36 10.71 24.13
C GLY A 5 16.06 11.17 22.86
N PHE A 6 15.87 10.45 21.77
CA PHE A 6 16.41 10.81 20.45
C PHE A 6 15.84 12.14 19.93
N ILE A 7 14.52 12.32 19.98
CA ILE A 7 13.87 13.57 19.54
C ILE A 7 14.33 14.75 20.38
N LYS A 8 14.44 14.58 21.71
CA LYS A 8 14.94 15.60 22.62
C LYS A 8 16.37 16.02 22.25
N GLU A 9 17.24 15.04 22.00
CA GLU A 9 18.62 15.30 21.58
C GLU A 9 18.68 16.07 20.26
N LEU A 10 17.87 15.67 19.27
CA LEU A 10 17.79 16.32 17.96
C LEU A 10 17.39 17.81 18.07
N ILE A 11 16.41 18.12 18.92
CA ILE A 11 15.92 19.49 19.13
C ILE A 11 16.92 20.30 19.95
N GLU A 12 17.42 19.76 21.06
CA GLU A 12 18.28 20.51 22.00
C GLU A 12 19.73 20.67 21.50
N LYS A 13 20.31 19.66 20.85
CA LYS A 13 21.71 19.68 20.40
C LYS A 13 21.88 20.13 18.97
N GLU A 14 20.99 19.71 18.06
CA GLU A 14 21.11 20.04 16.64
C GLU A 14 20.28 21.26 16.23
N HIS A 15 19.53 21.84 17.17
CA HIS A 15 18.67 23.02 16.94
C HIS A 15 17.74 22.85 15.73
N THR A 16 17.21 21.66 15.52
CA THR A 16 16.30 21.38 14.43
C THR A 16 15.08 22.33 14.50
N PRO A 17 14.78 23.08 13.44
CA PRO A 17 13.65 24.00 13.45
C PRO A 17 12.33 23.24 13.55
N THR A 18 11.38 23.82 14.26
CA THR A 18 9.99 23.34 14.32
C THR A 18 9.07 24.25 13.51
N PRO A 19 7.91 23.78 13.00
CA PRO A 19 7.41 22.41 13.13
C PRO A 19 8.16 21.42 12.20
N ALA A 20 8.33 20.18 12.66
CA ALA A 20 9.09 19.17 11.95
C ALA A 20 8.45 17.77 12.02
N TYR A 21 8.59 16.98 10.97
CA TYR A 21 8.35 15.54 11.02
C TYR A 21 9.68 14.82 11.22
N VAL A 22 9.71 13.92 12.18
CA VAL A 22 10.89 13.12 12.52
C VAL A 22 10.53 11.65 12.39
N PHE A 23 11.35 10.88 11.67
CA PHE A 23 11.11 9.44 11.45
C PHE A 23 12.27 8.64 12.05
N ASP A 24 11.93 7.71 12.94
CA ASP A 24 12.85 6.72 13.51
C ASP A 24 12.95 5.54 12.53
N LEU A 25 13.99 5.57 11.69
CA LEU A 25 14.16 4.59 10.62
C LEU A 25 14.55 3.20 11.14
N ASP A 26 15.27 3.14 12.25
CA ASP A 26 15.65 1.85 12.86
C ASP A 26 14.41 1.15 13.38
N LYS A 27 13.56 1.87 14.11
CA LYS A 27 12.29 1.36 14.60
C LYS A 27 11.38 0.91 13.45
N MET A 28 11.34 1.66 12.34
CA MET A 28 10.60 1.26 11.14
C MET A 28 11.12 -0.07 10.59
N LYS A 29 12.44 -0.16 10.37
CA LYS A 29 13.07 -1.36 9.80
C LYS A 29 12.90 -2.59 10.70
N GLU A 30 13.03 -2.41 12.00
CA GLU A 30 12.79 -3.47 12.99
C GLU A 30 11.33 -3.97 12.92
N PHE A 31 10.37 -3.05 12.86
CA PHE A 31 8.96 -3.40 12.77
C PHE A 31 8.62 -4.15 11.48
N VAL A 32 9.10 -3.66 10.33
CA VAL A 32 8.88 -4.33 9.03
C VAL A 32 9.47 -5.74 9.02
N LYS A 33 10.70 -5.91 9.53
CA LYS A 33 11.33 -7.23 9.67
C LYS A 33 10.53 -8.16 10.59
N LYS A 34 10.00 -7.62 11.70
CA LYS A 34 9.12 -8.36 12.60
C LYS A 34 7.86 -8.84 11.88
N VAL A 35 7.19 -7.96 11.13
CA VAL A 35 6.01 -8.32 10.33
C VAL A 35 6.34 -9.44 9.34
N GLN A 36 7.44 -9.29 8.59
CA GLN A 36 7.87 -10.31 7.63
C GLN A 36 8.18 -11.66 8.32
N SER A 37 8.82 -11.61 9.49
CA SER A 37 9.12 -12.82 10.28
C SER A 37 7.86 -13.54 10.75
N CYS A 38 6.83 -12.80 11.19
CA CYS A 38 5.55 -13.39 11.61
C CYS A 38 4.82 -14.04 10.44
N LEU A 39 4.86 -13.43 9.25
CA LEU A 39 4.23 -13.96 8.04
C LEU A 39 5.03 -15.12 7.41
N GLY A 40 6.34 -15.18 7.66
CA GLY A 40 7.24 -16.19 7.09
C GLY A 40 7.21 -16.17 5.55
N GLU A 41 7.10 -17.37 4.96
CA GLU A 41 7.02 -17.56 3.51
C GLU A 41 5.59 -17.49 2.97
N SER A 42 4.58 -17.34 3.84
CA SER A 42 3.17 -17.34 3.45
C SER A 42 2.79 -16.07 2.65
N ALA A 43 3.55 -14.98 2.77
CA ALA A 43 3.33 -13.77 2.00
C ALA A 43 4.59 -12.90 1.89
N GLN A 44 4.63 -12.08 0.82
CA GLN A 44 5.62 -11.02 0.63
C GLN A 44 4.99 -9.65 0.88
N LEU A 45 5.79 -8.70 1.35
CA LEU A 45 5.31 -7.33 1.60
C LEU A 45 5.43 -6.46 0.35
N CYS A 46 4.41 -5.64 0.11
CA CYS A 46 4.41 -4.53 -0.84
C CYS A 46 4.11 -3.24 -0.07
N TYR A 47 5.02 -2.26 -0.11
CA TYR A 47 4.79 -1.00 0.58
C TYR A 47 3.90 -0.08 -0.25
N ALA A 48 2.68 0.17 0.23
CA ALA A 48 1.78 1.16 -0.35
C ALA A 48 2.26 2.57 0.03
N MET A 49 3.08 3.17 -0.84
CA MET A 49 3.84 4.39 -0.54
C MET A 49 2.96 5.62 -0.31
N LYS A 50 1.72 5.61 -0.78
CA LYS A 50 0.70 6.65 -0.48
C LYS A 50 0.52 6.91 1.01
N ALA A 51 0.83 5.94 1.87
CA ALA A 51 0.73 6.11 3.32
C ALA A 51 1.77 7.09 3.87
N ASN A 52 3.00 7.05 3.35
CA ASN A 52 4.07 8.01 3.69
C ASN A 52 5.19 7.97 2.63
N PRO A 53 5.16 8.88 1.64
CA PRO A 53 6.15 8.91 0.56
C PRO A 53 7.59 9.21 1.02
N PHE A 54 7.77 9.86 2.19
CA PHE A 54 9.11 10.14 2.73
C PHE A 54 9.88 8.89 3.13
N LEU A 55 9.16 7.79 3.40
CA LEU A 55 9.77 6.52 3.77
C LEU A 55 10.11 5.63 2.58
N THR A 56 9.81 6.02 1.34
CA THR A 56 10.04 5.19 0.15
C THR A 56 11.51 4.76 0.03
N GLY A 57 12.46 5.69 0.16
CA GLY A 57 13.89 5.37 0.13
C GLY A 57 14.31 4.39 1.23
N PRO A 58 14.08 4.71 2.52
CA PRO A 58 14.40 3.81 3.63
C PRO A 58 13.71 2.44 3.58
N MET A 59 12.51 2.35 3.03
CA MET A 59 11.78 1.08 2.86
C MET A 59 12.43 0.13 1.84
N MET A 60 13.26 0.64 0.92
CA MET A 60 13.95 -0.21 -0.05
C MET A 60 14.82 -1.30 0.58
N ASP A 61 15.29 -1.09 1.81
CA ASP A 61 16.13 -2.05 2.53
C ASP A 61 15.33 -3.22 3.12
N VAL A 62 14.00 -3.10 3.25
CA VAL A 62 13.20 -4.01 4.06
C VAL A 62 11.92 -4.54 3.40
N VAL A 63 11.48 -3.97 2.27
CA VAL A 63 10.34 -4.50 1.52
C VAL A 63 10.76 -4.87 0.10
N PRO A 64 10.24 -5.92 -0.51
CA PRO A 64 10.58 -6.32 -1.87
C PRO A 64 9.96 -5.42 -2.94
N THR A 65 8.72 -4.94 -2.75
CA THR A 65 7.97 -4.20 -3.77
C THR A 65 7.25 -2.97 -3.20
N PHE A 66 6.83 -2.07 -4.12
CA PHE A 66 6.17 -0.80 -3.81
C PHE A 66 4.92 -0.64 -4.67
N GLU A 67 3.78 -0.41 -4.05
CA GLU A 67 2.55 -0.03 -4.73
C GLU A 67 2.52 1.49 -4.93
N VAL A 68 2.28 1.90 -6.18
CA VAL A 68 2.33 3.28 -6.69
C VAL A 68 1.01 3.58 -7.38
N CYS A 69 0.26 4.57 -6.90
CA CYS A 69 -1.10 4.84 -7.36
C CYS A 69 -1.24 6.07 -8.26
N SER A 70 -0.16 6.80 -8.51
CA SER A 70 -0.22 8.04 -9.30
C SER A 70 1.11 8.33 -9.99
N PRO A 71 1.09 9.16 -11.07
CA PRO A 71 2.32 9.63 -11.71
C PRO A 71 3.26 10.37 -10.76
N GLY A 72 2.70 11.13 -9.80
CA GLY A 72 3.48 11.84 -8.79
C GLY A 72 4.26 10.90 -7.87
N GLU A 73 3.61 9.83 -7.41
CA GLU A 73 4.26 8.78 -6.62
C GLU A 73 5.31 8.03 -7.43
N PHE A 74 5.04 7.75 -8.71
CA PHE A 74 6.02 7.14 -9.59
C PHE A 74 7.28 8.01 -9.74
N ARG A 75 7.13 9.33 -9.91
CA ARG A 75 8.25 10.28 -9.96
C ARG A 75 9.06 10.32 -8.67
N ILE A 76 8.44 10.10 -7.52
CA ILE A 76 9.15 9.96 -6.24
C ILE A 76 10.00 8.68 -6.28
N CYS A 77 9.44 7.54 -6.71
CA CYS A 77 10.19 6.29 -6.86
C CYS A 77 11.39 6.44 -7.80
N GLU A 78 11.21 7.10 -8.95
CA GLU A 78 12.30 7.42 -9.88
C GLU A 78 13.41 8.23 -9.19
N ARG A 79 13.04 9.30 -8.48
CA ARG A 79 13.99 10.20 -7.80
C ARG A 79 14.79 9.50 -6.73
N VAL A 80 14.19 8.59 -5.97
CA VAL A 80 14.89 7.85 -4.91
C VAL A 80 15.56 6.57 -5.42
N GLY A 81 15.39 6.23 -6.71
CA GLY A 81 16.08 5.12 -7.37
C GLY A 81 15.46 3.74 -7.08
N VAL A 82 14.14 3.67 -6.87
CA VAL A 82 13.46 2.37 -6.78
C VAL A 82 13.53 1.65 -8.13
N PRO A 83 14.11 0.44 -8.21
CA PRO A 83 14.15 -0.32 -9.46
C PRO A 83 12.73 -0.62 -9.98
N MET A 84 12.51 -0.48 -11.30
CA MET A 84 11.18 -0.69 -11.89
C MET A 84 10.61 -2.09 -11.63
N GLU A 85 11.46 -3.09 -11.53
CA GLU A 85 11.09 -4.48 -11.21
C GLU A 85 10.43 -4.63 -9.84
N ARG A 86 10.59 -3.63 -8.99
CA ARG A 86 10.01 -3.59 -7.64
C ARG A 86 8.75 -2.74 -7.55
N ILE A 87 8.26 -2.20 -8.66
CA ILE A 87 7.08 -1.32 -8.70
C ILE A 87 5.86 -2.10 -9.18
N VAL A 88 4.78 -1.99 -8.41
CA VAL A 88 3.41 -2.31 -8.80
C VAL A 88 2.70 -1.00 -9.11
N LEU A 89 2.45 -0.75 -10.40
CA LEU A 89 1.87 0.49 -10.88
C LEU A 89 0.35 0.35 -10.91
N SER A 90 -0.26 0.78 -9.82
CA SER A 90 -1.71 0.78 -9.57
C SER A 90 -2.37 2.11 -9.97
N GLY A 91 -3.51 2.38 -9.41
CA GLY A 91 -4.24 3.65 -9.55
C GLY A 91 -5.40 3.59 -10.52
N VAL A 92 -6.49 4.23 -10.10
CA VAL A 92 -7.79 4.26 -10.81
C VAL A 92 -7.76 5.04 -12.13
N TYR A 93 -6.72 5.80 -12.37
CA TYR A 93 -6.52 6.55 -13.61
C TYR A 93 -5.18 6.22 -14.23
N LYS A 94 -5.21 5.68 -15.46
CA LYS A 94 -4.02 5.44 -16.28
C LYS A 94 -4.09 6.34 -17.52
N ASN A 95 -3.19 7.32 -17.56
CA ASN A 95 -3.03 8.20 -18.71
C ASN A 95 -2.18 7.48 -19.78
N PRO A 96 -2.60 7.44 -21.06
CA PRO A 96 -1.81 6.83 -22.13
C PRO A 96 -0.38 7.37 -22.24
N GLU A 97 -0.19 8.71 -22.07
CA GLU A 97 1.12 9.34 -22.14
C GLU A 97 2.06 8.91 -21.03
N ASP A 98 1.52 8.74 -19.79
CA ASP A 98 2.30 8.23 -18.67
C ASP A 98 2.68 6.77 -18.87
N MET A 99 1.77 5.95 -19.40
CA MET A 99 2.07 4.54 -19.73
C MET A 99 3.11 4.43 -20.85
N GLU A 100 3.01 5.26 -21.88
CA GLU A 100 4.02 5.37 -22.92
C GLU A 100 5.40 5.71 -22.34
N TYR A 101 5.45 6.71 -21.47
CA TYR A 101 6.69 7.12 -20.80
C TYR A 101 7.28 5.97 -20.00
N VAL A 102 6.50 5.31 -19.16
CA VAL A 102 6.98 4.23 -18.29
C VAL A 102 7.48 3.05 -19.13
N LEU A 103 6.69 2.59 -20.08
CA LEU A 103 7.03 1.43 -20.90
C LEU A 103 8.22 1.70 -21.84
N SER A 104 8.28 2.87 -22.45
CA SER A 104 9.42 3.21 -23.33
C SER A 104 10.72 3.42 -22.55
N THR A 105 10.65 3.90 -21.30
CA THR A 105 11.82 4.16 -20.48
C THR A 105 12.36 2.92 -19.79
N TYR A 106 11.46 2.07 -19.26
CA TYR A 106 11.83 0.95 -18.39
C TYR A 106 11.58 -0.43 -18.99
N GLY A 107 11.04 -0.47 -20.21
CA GLY A 107 10.65 -1.72 -20.85
C GLY A 107 9.44 -2.38 -20.16
N GLY A 108 9.28 -3.67 -20.38
CA GLY A 108 8.16 -4.43 -19.81
C GLY A 108 8.31 -4.80 -18.32
N LYS A 109 9.18 -4.10 -17.58
CA LYS A 109 9.45 -4.37 -16.16
C LYS A 109 8.34 -3.85 -15.26
N GLY A 110 8.28 -4.41 -14.03
CA GLY A 110 7.26 -4.09 -13.04
C GLY A 110 5.95 -4.80 -13.28
N VAL A 111 4.97 -4.52 -12.43
CA VAL A 111 3.61 -5.09 -12.50
C VAL A 111 2.62 -3.94 -12.65
N TYR A 112 1.58 -4.13 -13.44
CA TYR A 112 0.58 -3.10 -13.69
C TYR A 112 -0.80 -3.62 -13.27
N THR A 113 -1.57 -2.86 -12.48
CA THR A 113 -2.94 -3.25 -12.14
C THR A 113 -3.92 -2.75 -13.19
N VAL A 114 -4.86 -3.59 -13.55
CA VAL A 114 -6.00 -3.28 -14.43
C VAL A 114 -7.22 -3.05 -13.56
N GLU A 115 -7.78 -1.85 -13.61
CA GLU A 115 -8.98 -1.45 -12.85
C GLU A 115 -10.18 -1.14 -13.75
N SER A 116 -10.04 -1.32 -15.07
CA SER A 116 -11.12 -1.19 -16.06
C SER A 116 -10.71 -1.80 -17.40
N LEU A 117 -11.68 -2.04 -18.29
CA LEU A 117 -11.40 -2.47 -19.67
C LEU A 117 -10.56 -1.44 -20.43
N GLN A 118 -10.76 -0.15 -20.16
CA GLN A 118 -9.94 0.92 -20.75
C GLN A 118 -8.47 0.82 -20.31
N HIS A 119 -8.20 0.50 -19.03
CA HIS A 119 -6.82 0.27 -18.57
C HIS A 119 -6.16 -0.89 -19.30
N LEU A 120 -6.90 -2.00 -19.45
CA LEU A 120 -6.41 -3.18 -20.19
C LEU A 120 -6.07 -2.80 -21.62
N GLN A 121 -6.93 -2.05 -22.30
CA GLN A 121 -6.72 -1.61 -23.69
C GLN A 121 -5.50 -0.68 -23.79
N ILE A 122 -5.38 0.34 -22.94
CA ILE A 122 -4.23 1.26 -22.93
C ILE A 122 -2.93 0.49 -22.74
N LEU A 123 -2.88 -0.42 -21.77
CA LEU A 123 -1.68 -1.20 -21.47
C LEU A 123 -1.32 -2.15 -22.62
N ASN A 124 -2.32 -2.89 -23.14
CA ASN A 124 -2.13 -3.80 -24.25
C ASN A 124 -1.62 -3.07 -25.50
N ASP A 125 -2.31 -2.02 -25.94
CA ASP A 125 -1.97 -1.33 -27.20
C ASP A 125 -0.60 -0.65 -27.11
N THR A 126 -0.27 -0.09 -25.94
CA THR A 126 1.04 0.52 -25.73
C THR A 126 2.13 -0.54 -25.75
N ALA A 127 1.94 -1.68 -25.09
CA ALA A 127 2.92 -2.77 -25.06
C ALA A 127 3.12 -3.39 -26.46
N VAL A 128 2.02 -3.65 -27.20
CA VAL A 128 2.06 -4.17 -28.57
C VAL A 128 2.83 -3.21 -29.49
N ARG A 129 2.52 -1.90 -29.43
CA ARG A 129 3.18 -0.88 -30.25
C ARG A 129 4.68 -0.77 -29.96
N LEU A 130 5.07 -0.98 -28.71
CA LEU A 130 6.48 -0.98 -28.29
C LEU A 130 7.17 -2.35 -28.45
N GLY A 131 6.45 -3.36 -28.96
CA GLY A 131 7.00 -4.70 -29.21
C GLY A 131 7.37 -5.48 -27.94
N MET A 132 6.63 -5.28 -26.86
CA MET A 132 6.90 -5.92 -25.56
C MET A 132 5.64 -6.59 -24.99
N LYS A 133 5.84 -7.40 -23.96
CA LYS A 133 4.78 -7.99 -23.14
C LYS A 133 4.99 -7.58 -21.70
N ILE A 134 3.93 -7.18 -21.02
CA ILE A 134 3.98 -6.68 -19.63
C ILE A 134 3.12 -7.54 -18.71
N THR A 135 3.50 -7.63 -17.44
CA THR A 135 2.77 -8.34 -16.41
C THR A 135 1.65 -7.48 -15.83
N VAL A 136 0.44 -8.02 -15.79
CA VAL A 136 -0.70 -7.33 -15.18
C VAL A 136 -1.40 -8.17 -14.11
N LEU A 137 -1.96 -7.49 -13.11
CA LEU A 137 -2.93 -8.04 -12.17
C LEU A 137 -4.29 -7.35 -12.41
N ILE A 138 -5.38 -8.11 -12.39
CA ILE A 138 -6.71 -7.53 -12.49
C ILE A 138 -7.22 -7.26 -11.08
N ARG A 139 -7.55 -6.01 -10.79
CA ARG A 139 -8.15 -5.63 -9.52
C ARG A 139 -9.61 -6.00 -9.48
N VAL A 140 -9.98 -6.84 -8.53
CA VAL A 140 -11.37 -7.19 -8.24
C VAL A 140 -12.02 -6.04 -7.49
N THR A 141 -13.21 -5.62 -7.87
CA THR A 141 -13.93 -4.55 -7.17
C THR A 141 -14.39 -4.99 -5.78
N SER A 142 -14.41 -4.06 -4.85
CA SER A 142 -15.03 -4.21 -3.53
C SER A 142 -16.40 -3.52 -3.45
N GLY A 143 -17.03 -3.23 -4.61
CA GLY A 143 -18.31 -2.56 -4.69
C GLY A 143 -18.25 -1.03 -4.67
N ASN A 144 -17.09 -0.46 -5.01
CA ASN A 144 -16.86 0.98 -5.10
C ASN A 144 -16.30 1.37 -6.49
N GLN A 145 -15.74 2.58 -6.64
CA GLN A 145 -15.18 3.06 -7.91
C GLN A 145 -13.92 2.35 -8.39
N PHE A 146 -13.36 1.45 -7.59
CA PHE A 146 -12.11 0.76 -7.89
C PHE A 146 -12.35 -0.67 -8.35
N GLY A 147 -11.53 -1.12 -9.30
CA GLY A 147 -11.51 -2.49 -9.77
C GLY A 147 -12.60 -2.82 -10.80
N VAL A 148 -12.61 -4.07 -11.21
CA VAL A 148 -13.44 -4.65 -12.27
C VAL A 148 -14.40 -5.65 -11.65
N ASP A 149 -15.64 -5.71 -12.13
CA ASP A 149 -16.62 -6.71 -11.71
C ASP A 149 -16.19 -8.13 -12.11
N GLU A 150 -16.54 -9.12 -11.31
CA GLU A 150 -16.17 -10.52 -11.56
C GLU A 150 -16.68 -11.05 -12.91
N ALA A 151 -17.86 -10.61 -13.34
CA ALA A 151 -18.39 -10.99 -14.65
C ALA A 151 -17.50 -10.48 -15.80
N ASP A 152 -17.00 -9.26 -15.69
CA ASP A 152 -16.06 -8.70 -16.66
C ASP A 152 -14.67 -9.35 -16.54
N ILE A 153 -14.22 -9.70 -15.32
CA ILE A 153 -12.96 -10.44 -15.11
C ILE A 153 -13.04 -11.81 -15.80
N ARG A 154 -14.13 -12.56 -15.63
CA ARG A 154 -14.34 -13.84 -16.34
C ARG A 154 -14.20 -13.68 -17.85
N LYS A 155 -14.80 -12.61 -18.39
CA LYS A 155 -14.70 -12.30 -19.82
C LYS A 155 -13.26 -11.96 -20.23
N ILE A 156 -12.59 -11.07 -19.50
CA ILE A 156 -11.18 -10.72 -19.76
C ILE A 156 -10.30 -11.98 -19.76
N ILE A 157 -10.49 -12.86 -18.78
CA ILE A 157 -9.71 -14.09 -18.66
C ILE A 157 -10.01 -15.06 -19.79
N SER A 158 -11.29 -15.19 -20.20
CA SER A 158 -11.68 -16.01 -21.36
C SER A 158 -11.05 -15.50 -22.65
N ASP A 159 -11.08 -14.19 -22.84
CA ASP A 159 -10.63 -13.51 -24.06
C ASP A 159 -9.13 -13.08 -23.98
N ARG A 160 -8.36 -13.62 -23.02
CA ARG A 160 -6.98 -13.16 -22.73
C ARG A 160 -6.01 -13.27 -23.90
N THR A 161 -6.28 -14.15 -24.85
CA THR A 161 -5.48 -14.27 -26.08
C THR A 161 -5.63 -13.07 -27.03
N ASP A 162 -6.67 -12.27 -26.86
CA ASP A 162 -6.93 -11.07 -27.66
C ASP A 162 -6.09 -9.87 -27.17
N TYR A 163 -5.36 -10.04 -26.05
CA TYR A 163 -4.50 -9.03 -25.46
C TYR A 163 -3.02 -9.46 -25.47
N PRO A 164 -2.39 -9.56 -26.65
CA PRO A 164 -1.03 -10.13 -26.78
C PRO A 164 0.07 -9.30 -26.09
N GLY A 165 -0.18 -8.03 -25.80
CA GLY A 165 0.75 -7.14 -25.10
C GLY A 165 0.79 -7.32 -23.59
N VAL A 166 -0.15 -8.07 -23.01
CA VAL A 166 -0.21 -8.27 -21.56
C VAL A 166 -0.16 -9.75 -21.20
N GLU A 167 0.39 -10.03 -20.04
CA GLU A 167 0.34 -11.31 -19.35
C GLU A 167 -0.40 -11.14 -18.04
N ILE A 168 -1.58 -11.77 -17.92
CA ILE A 168 -2.37 -11.70 -16.71
C ILE A 168 -1.81 -12.76 -15.75
N GLU A 169 -1.14 -12.33 -14.68
CA GLU A 169 -0.55 -13.24 -13.69
C GLU A 169 -1.50 -13.55 -12.53
N GLY A 170 -2.52 -12.71 -12.29
CA GLY A 170 -3.41 -12.94 -11.16
C GLY A 170 -4.33 -11.78 -10.84
N LEU A 171 -4.73 -11.74 -9.59
CA LEU A 171 -5.70 -10.79 -9.08
C LEU A 171 -5.10 -9.87 -8.01
N GLN A 172 -5.69 -8.68 -7.89
CA GLN A 172 -5.42 -7.73 -6.81
C GLN A 172 -6.74 -7.37 -6.14
N PHE A 173 -6.73 -7.19 -4.81
CA PHE A 173 -7.92 -6.80 -4.06
C PHE A 173 -7.58 -5.92 -2.85
N TYR A 174 -8.38 -4.87 -2.69
CA TYR A 174 -8.33 -4.00 -1.51
C TYR A 174 -9.70 -3.37 -1.25
N SER A 175 -10.26 -3.58 -0.08
CA SER A 175 -11.60 -3.12 0.31
C SER A 175 -11.60 -1.95 1.31
N GLY A 176 -10.46 -1.61 1.88
CA GLY A 176 -10.34 -0.55 2.88
C GLY A 176 -9.33 -0.83 3.99
N THR A 177 -9.19 0.15 4.87
CA THR A 177 -8.20 0.15 5.96
C THR A 177 -8.89 0.14 7.32
N GLN A 178 -8.09 0.01 8.41
CA GLN A 178 -8.55 0.06 9.79
C GLN A 178 -9.51 -1.07 10.17
N LYS A 179 -9.31 -2.25 9.61
CA LYS A 179 -10.01 -3.46 9.99
C LYS A 179 -9.50 -3.94 11.35
N LYS A 180 -10.40 -4.03 12.33
CA LYS A 180 -10.05 -4.28 13.75
C LYS A 180 -9.85 -5.74 14.09
N ASP A 181 -10.43 -6.62 13.31
CA ASP A 181 -10.37 -8.07 13.49
C ASP A 181 -10.22 -8.80 12.15
N LEU A 182 -9.95 -10.08 12.20
CA LEU A 182 -9.71 -10.90 11.00
C LEU A 182 -10.98 -11.37 10.29
N SER A 183 -12.17 -11.16 10.84
CA SER A 183 -13.41 -11.73 10.29
C SER A 183 -13.69 -11.25 8.87
N GLN A 184 -13.56 -9.94 8.63
CA GLN A 184 -13.71 -9.38 7.30
C GLN A 184 -12.63 -9.88 6.34
N MET A 185 -11.36 -9.91 6.78
CA MET A 185 -10.25 -10.40 5.96
C MET A 185 -10.44 -11.87 5.58
N LYS A 186 -10.94 -12.68 6.52
CA LYS A 186 -11.26 -14.09 6.28
C LYS A 186 -12.31 -14.23 5.19
N THR A 187 -13.44 -13.51 5.31
CA THR A 187 -14.51 -13.54 4.31
C THR A 187 -14.01 -13.12 2.92
N GLU A 188 -13.20 -12.06 2.85
CA GLU A 188 -12.61 -11.58 1.59
C GLU A 188 -11.66 -12.61 0.96
N LEU A 189 -10.78 -13.20 1.76
CA LEU A 189 -9.80 -14.19 1.27
C LEU A 189 -10.47 -15.49 0.85
N GLU A 190 -11.46 -15.98 1.61
CA GLU A 190 -12.24 -17.17 1.24
C GLU A 190 -12.98 -16.94 -0.09
N HIS A 191 -13.57 -15.77 -0.27
CA HIS A 191 -14.23 -15.40 -1.53
C HIS A 191 -13.26 -15.32 -2.71
N LEU A 192 -12.09 -14.70 -2.53
CA LEU A 192 -11.07 -14.62 -3.57
C LEU A 192 -10.50 -16.02 -3.92
N ASP A 193 -10.32 -16.88 -2.94
CA ASP A 193 -9.85 -18.25 -3.12
C ASP A 193 -10.84 -19.07 -3.96
N GLU A 194 -12.15 -18.95 -3.65
CA GLU A 194 -13.24 -19.56 -4.42
C GLU A 194 -13.25 -19.02 -5.86
N PHE A 195 -13.23 -17.71 -6.02
CA PHE A 195 -13.24 -17.05 -7.34
C PHE A 195 -12.04 -17.45 -8.20
N ILE A 196 -10.83 -17.53 -7.65
CA ILE A 196 -9.66 -18.04 -8.36
C ILE A 196 -9.86 -19.50 -8.81
N GLY A 197 -10.46 -20.33 -7.93
CA GLY A 197 -10.80 -21.72 -8.26
C GLY A 197 -11.80 -21.83 -9.41
N GLU A 198 -12.80 -20.97 -9.43
CA GLU A 198 -13.81 -20.88 -10.51
C GLU A 198 -13.16 -20.46 -11.84
N LEU A 199 -12.32 -19.41 -11.85
CA LEU A 199 -11.59 -18.98 -13.05
C LEU A 199 -10.73 -20.13 -13.64
N LYS A 200 -10.10 -20.93 -12.77
CA LYS A 200 -9.35 -22.11 -13.21
C LYS A 200 -10.26 -23.16 -13.83
N SER A 201 -11.40 -23.45 -13.21
CA SER A 201 -12.31 -24.49 -13.70
C SER A 201 -13.03 -24.09 -15.01
N GLU A 202 -13.37 -22.81 -15.17
CA GLU A 202 -14.12 -22.30 -16.31
C GLU A 202 -13.25 -22.04 -17.56
N SER A 203 -12.06 -21.53 -17.38
CA SER A 203 -11.19 -21.03 -18.46
C SER A 203 -9.79 -21.62 -18.49
N GLY A 204 -9.46 -22.51 -17.56
CA GLY A 204 -8.10 -23.04 -17.41
C GLY A 204 -7.07 -21.98 -16.97
N PHE A 205 -7.52 -20.85 -16.45
CA PHE A 205 -6.62 -19.80 -15.96
C PHE A 205 -6.05 -20.17 -14.59
N GLU A 206 -4.75 -20.27 -14.48
CA GLU A 206 -4.05 -20.49 -13.23
C GLU A 206 -3.42 -19.19 -12.74
N ALA A 207 -4.08 -18.53 -11.78
CA ALA A 207 -3.51 -17.36 -11.12
C ALA A 207 -2.21 -17.73 -10.41
N GLN A 208 -1.14 -16.96 -10.68
CA GLN A 208 0.16 -17.12 -10.04
C GLN A 208 0.34 -16.19 -8.86
N VAL A 209 -0.37 -15.06 -8.85
CA VAL A 209 -0.25 -14.01 -7.84
C VAL A 209 -1.64 -13.60 -7.34
N LEU A 210 -1.76 -13.49 -6.01
CA LEU A 210 -2.83 -12.76 -5.33
C LEU A 210 -2.19 -11.60 -4.56
N GLU A 211 -2.43 -10.37 -5.01
CA GLU A 211 -2.04 -9.18 -4.27
C GLU A 211 -3.23 -8.71 -3.45
N TYR A 212 -3.05 -8.65 -2.13
CA TYR A 212 -4.13 -8.39 -1.19
C TYR A 212 -3.77 -7.29 -0.19
N GLY A 213 -4.66 -6.31 -0.05
CA GLY A 213 -4.54 -5.26 0.96
C GLY A 213 -5.31 -5.62 2.24
N PRO A 214 -4.67 -6.13 3.31
CA PRO A 214 -5.36 -6.56 4.52
C PRO A 214 -6.00 -5.40 5.28
N GLY A 215 -5.42 -4.20 5.21
CA GLY A 215 -5.95 -3.03 5.87
C GLY A 215 -5.93 -3.09 7.39
N PHE A 216 -4.92 -3.71 7.98
CA PHE A 216 -4.77 -3.87 9.43
C PHE A 216 -4.98 -2.58 10.20
N PHE A 217 -5.62 -2.70 11.36
CA PHE A 217 -5.89 -1.61 12.28
C PHE A 217 -4.59 -1.02 12.87
N VAL A 218 -4.55 0.31 12.93
CA VAL A 218 -3.51 1.05 13.63
C VAL A 218 -4.18 1.96 14.66
N PRO A 219 -3.83 1.85 15.95
CA PRO A 219 -4.40 2.73 16.98
C PRO A 219 -3.87 4.16 16.81
N TYR A 220 -4.78 5.14 16.78
CA TYR A 220 -4.42 6.56 16.76
C TYR A 220 -4.34 7.18 18.17
N PHE A 221 -5.12 6.65 19.12
CA PHE A 221 -5.24 7.22 20.44
C PHE A 221 -4.97 6.16 21.52
N LYS A 222 -4.54 6.60 22.70
CA LYS A 222 -4.29 5.72 23.85
C LYS A 222 -5.51 4.88 24.28
N LYS A 223 -6.73 5.34 23.96
CA LYS A 223 -7.98 4.61 24.22
C LYS A 223 -8.26 3.49 23.19
N ASP A 224 -7.61 3.54 22.06
CA ASP A 224 -7.82 2.55 21.03
C ASP A 224 -7.17 1.24 21.46
N LYS A 225 -8.00 0.22 21.58
CA LYS A 225 -7.52 -1.13 21.87
C LYS A 225 -7.05 -1.76 20.58
N SER A 226 -5.83 -2.27 20.56
CA SER A 226 -5.29 -3.12 19.51
C SER A 226 -4.93 -4.48 20.09
N GLU A 227 -5.08 -5.50 19.30
CA GLU A 227 -4.49 -6.80 19.62
C GLU A 227 -2.97 -6.74 19.55
N ASP A 228 -2.31 -7.72 20.14
CA ASP A 228 -0.88 -7.87 19.97
C ASP A 228 -0.57 -8.17 18.49
N VAL A 229 0.39 -7.42 17.94
CA VAL A 229 0.77 -7.51 16.53
C VAL A 229 1.22 -8.94 16.15
N GLU A 230 1.95 -9.63 17.03
CA GLU A 230 2.40 -10.98 16.75
C GLU A 230 1.23 -11.97 16.69
N ASN A 231 0.25 -11.81 17.57
CA ASN A 231 -0.92 -12.68 17.61
C ASN A 231 -1.75 -12.52 16.33
N ILE A 232 -2.12 -11.27 15.97
CA ILE A 232 -2.96 -11.01 14.79
C ILE A 232 -2.26 -11.46 13.49
N LEU A 233 -0.93 -11.28 13.39
CA LEU A 233 -0.17 -11.71 12.22
C LEU A 233 -0.03 -13.24 12.16
N SER A 234 0.09 -13.93 13.32
CA SER A 234 0.12 -15.39 13.38
C SER A 234 -1.22 -16.00 12.95
N GLU A 235 -2.34 -15.45 13.43
CA GLU A 235 -3.67 -15.88 13.02
C GLU A 235 -3.94 -15.59 11.53
N PHE A 236 -3.51 -14.44 11.06
CA PHE A 236 -3.63 -14.08 9.64
C PHE A 236 -2.78 -14.98 8.75
N ARG A 237 -1.57 -15.33 9.18
CA ARG A 237 -0.73 -16.31 8.50
C ARG A 237 -1.43 -17.67 8.40
N ALA A 238 -2.00 -18.17 9.50
CA ALA A 238 -2.75 -19.43 9.49
C ALA A 238 -3.94 -19.39 8.52
N LEU A 239 -4.61 -18.23 8.39
CA LEU A 239 -5.66 -18.02 7.40
C LEU A 239 -5.11 -18.14 5.98
N LEU A 240 -3.99 -17.48 5.65
CA LEU A 240 -3.38 -17.59 4.32
C LEU A 240 -2.98 -19.03 3.98
N GLU A 241 -2.41 -19.75 4.95
CA GLU A 241 -1.99 -21.14 4.77
C GLU A 241 -3.17 -22.10 4.55
N SER A 242 -4.37 -21.73 5.02
CA SER A 242 -5.59 -22.52 4.85
C SER A 242 -6.24 -22.41 3.47
N LEU A 243 -5.87 -21.42 2.65
CA LEU A 243 -6.42 -21.22 1.30
C LEU A 243 -6.03 -22.37 0.36
N ASN A 244 -6.90 -22.67 -0.61
CA ASN A 244 -6.61 -23.60 -1.70
C ASN A 244 -5.62 -23.00 -2.72
N PHE A 245 -5.62 -21.67 -2.88
CA PHE A 245 -4.65 -20.95 -3.70
C PHE A 245 -3.22 -21.23 -3.20
N LYS A 246 -2.34 -21.67 -4.11
CA LYS A 246 -0.95 -22.02 -3.81
C LYS A 246 0.06 -21.16 -4.58
N GLY A 247 -0.41 -20.13 -5.25
CA GLY A 247 0.45 -19.11 -5.86
C GLY A 247 1.07 -18.16 -4.82
N LYS A 248 1.73 -17.16 -5.31
CA LYS A 248 2.39 -16.13 -4.49
C LYS A 248 1.35 -15.16 -3.93
N VAL A 249 1.35 -14.97 -2.60
CA VAL A 249 0.58 -13.91 -1.95
C VAL A 249 1.48 -12.70 -1.73
N VAL A 250 1.00 -11.52 -2.13
CA VAL A 250 1.65 -10.22 -1.90
C VAL A 250 0.72 -9.36 -1.05
N LEU A 251 1.21 -8.79 0.03
CA LEU A 251 0.41 -7.98 0.95
C LEU A 251 0.72 -6.50 0.79
N GLU A 252 -0.23 -5.76 0.26
CA GLU A 252 -0.17 -4.30 0.20
C GLU A 252 -0.38 -3.70 1.58
N MET A 253 0.68 -3.18 2.18
CA MET A 253 0.62 -2.52 3.48
C MET A 253 1.26 -1.14 3.44
N GLY A 254 0.53 -0.13 3.83
CA GLY A 254 1.05 1.24 3.93
C GLY A 254 1.13 1.70 5.38
N ARG A 255 -0.01 2.16 5.90
CA ARG A 255 -0.13 2.73 7.25
C ARG A 255 0.40 1.80 8.34
N PHE A 256 0.07 0.53 8.28
CA PHE A 256 0.48 -0.46 9.27
C PHE A 256 2.01 -0.52 9.43
N LEU A 257 2.76 -0.45 8.34
CA LEU A 257 4.23 -0.47 8.36
C LEU A 257 4.85 0.88 8.78
N ALA A 258 4.17 2.00 8.49
CA ALA A 258 4.73 3.34 8.65
C ALA A 258 4.34 4.06 9.94
N ALA A 259 3.23 3.71 10.57
CA ALA A 259 2.62 4.54 11.62
C ALA A 259 3.43 4.64 12.92
N ALA A 260 4.19 3.60 13.26
CA ALA A 260 4.88 3.52 14.55
C ALA A 260 6.20 4.30 14.62
N CYS A 261 6.72 4.79 13.49
CA CYS A 261 8.07 5.40 13.41
C CYS A 261 8.06 6.92 13.30
N GLY A 262 6.90 7.56 13.05
CA GLY A 262 6.80 8.99 12.81
C GLY A 262 6.45 9.79 14.07
N TYR A 263 7.04 10.99 14.16
CA TYR A 263 6.76 11.97 15.20
C TYR A 263 6.56 13.34 14.57
N TYR A 264 5.59 14.08 15.09
CA TYR A 264 5.42 15.48 14.76
C TYR A 264 5.90 16.32 15.94
N VAL A 265 6.85 17.21 15.68
CA VAL A 265 7.47 18.07 16.69
C VAL A 265 7.07 19.52 16.43
N THR A 266 6.59 20.20 17.44
CA THR A 266 6.11 21.58 17.38
C THR A 266 6.50 22.31 18.67
N SER A 267 6.75 23.61 18.58
CA SER A 267 7.17 24.45 19.70
C SER A 267 6.05 25.38 20.15
N ILE A 268 6.02 25.66 21.44
CA ILE A 268 5.19 26.73 21.99
C ILE A 268 5.85 28.07 21.67
N VAL A 269 5.15 28.92 20.92
CA VAL A 269 5.67 30.23 20.51
C VAL A 269 5.09 31.39 21.32
N ASP A 270 3.91 31.18 21.96
CA ASP A 270 3.30 32.15 22.84
C ASP A 270 2.34 31.49 23.85
N MET A 271 2.20 32.10 25.01
CA MET A 271 1.21 31.69 26.03
C MET A 271 0.50 32.91 26.56
N LYS A 272 -0.83 32.88 26.65
CA LYS A 272 -1.63 33.97 27.14
C LYS A 272 -2.86 33.49 27.91
N VAL A 273 -3.42 34.38 28.73
CA VAL A 273 -4.67 34.14 29.41
C VAL A 273 -5.68 35.23 29.00
N ASN A 274 -6.81 34.81 28.45
CA ASN A 274 -7.93 35.69 28.12
C ASN A 274 -9.16 35.22 28.88
N LYS A 275 -9.79 36.14 29.64
CA LYS A 275 -10.99 35.82 30.47
C LYS A 275 -10.80 34.53 31.30
N GLU A 276 -9.69 34.47 32.01
CA GLU A 276 -9.29 33.33 32.88
C GLU A 276 -9.00 32.01 32.14
N GLN A 277 -9.16 31.95 30.81
CA GLN A 277 -8.85 30.79 30.00
C GLN A 277 -7.41 30.88 29.46
N PRO A 278 -6.54 29.90 29.82
CA PRO A 278 -5.20 29.84 29.26
C PRO A 278 -5.22 29.35 27.78
N TYR A 279 -4.37 29.96 26.98
CA TYR A 279 -4.14 29.59 25.59
C TYR A 279 -2.64 29.36 25.34
N VAL A 280 -2.35 28.31 24.61
CA VAL A 280 -1.00 27.97 24.15
C VAL A 280 -0.99 28.07 22.63
N ILE A 281 -0.10 28.88 22.10
CA ILE A 281 0.07 29.06 20.64
C ILE A 281 1.27 28.23 20.21
N MET A 282 1.05 27.39 19.21
CA MET A 282 2.07 26.52 18.63
C MET A 282 2.49 27.05 17.25
N ASP A 283 3.71 26.77 16.83
CA ASP A 283 4.19 27.06 15.48
C ASP A 283 3.65 26.09 14.40
N GLY A 284 3.06 24.99 14.85
CA GLY A 284 2.42 23.98 14.00
C GLY A 284 0.92 23.84 14.30
N GLY A 285 0.18 23.31 13.33
CA GLY A 285 -1.27 23.17 13.47
C GLY A 285 -1.87 22.20 12.46
N ILE A 286 -3.17 22.34 12.23
CA ILE A 286 -4.00 21.44 11.42
C ILE A 286 -3.48 21.25 9.97
N ASN A 287 -2.78 22.24 9.42
CA ASN A 287 -2.18 22.14 8.10
C ASN A 287 -0.98 21.17 8.06
N HIS A 288 -0.41 20.85 9.22
CA HIS A 288 0.74 19.94 9.33
C HIS A 288 0.34 18.55 9.78
N LEU A 289 -0.72 18.43 10.57
CA LEU A 289 -1.18 17.16 11.14
C LEU A 289 -2.69 17.06 11.00
N ASN A 290 -3.13 16.14 10.17
CA ASN A 290 -4.52 15.81 9.97
C ASN A 290 -4.72 14.30 10.08
N TYR A 291 -5.87 13.86 10.59
CA TYR A 291 -6.22 12.44 10.69
C TYR A 291 -7.67 12.21 10.30
N TYR A 292 -7.97 11.01 9.83
CA TYR A 292 -9.32 10.61 9.50
C TYR A 292 -10.24 10.67 10.73
N GLY A 293 -11.38 11.33 10.60
CA GLY A 293 -12.33 11.53 11.70
C GLY A 293 -12.07 12.78 12.54
N GLN A 294 -11.12 13.63 12.18
CA GLN A 294 -10.96 14.93 12.81
C GLN A 294 -12.15 15.82 12.47
N ALA A 295 -12.94 16.18 13.48
CA ALA A 295 -13.95 17.23 13.35
C ALA A 295 -13.23 18.58 13.45
N MET A 296 -13.32 19.38 12.40
CA MET A 296 -12.95 20.79 12.49
C MET A 296 -14.06 21.52 13.24
N ALA A 297 -13.78 21.99 14.45
CA ALA A 297 -14.63 22.97 15.10
C ALA A 297 -14.54 24.26 14.28
N MET A 298 -15.59 24.59 13.57
CA MET A 298 -15.76 25.89 12.95
C MET A 298 -16.31 26.88 13.96
#